data_2074aaa6ce3aac0c96709307fec75619
#
_entry.id   2074aaa6ce3aac0c96709307fec75619
#
_cell.length_a   1.000
_cell.length_b   1.000
_cell.length_c   1.000
_cell.angle_alpha   90.00
_cell.angle_beta   90.00
_cell.angle_gamma   90.00
#
_symmetry.space_group_name_H-M   'P 1'
#
loop_
_entity.id
_entity.type
_entity.pdbx_description
1 polymer ?
#
loop_
_entity_poly.entity_id
_entity_poly.type
_entity_poly.pdbx_seq_one_letter_code
_entity_poly.pdbx_strand_id
1 'polypeptide(L)'
;MRIKVLSGGRKNIELSLSDAELNFQMRRIGIEETVPMCRLVEVSEKDNPPHRFEGQTVNMDEVNFFAKRMESLTEYERKVLSAYAEDYGVATMKDLINLTFSMKGLSLLTDFSDARQVGVRLYMDEFLGMSEEEKEQTNFIAFAEKTLKESRVEVLPYGVFVEHGFEMLEVYNGKTFPAFVASEETVAVVEVQNKTGGTEYLYLPTD
;
A
#
# COMPACT_ATOMS: atom_id res chain seq x y z
N MET A 1 10.66 -5.41 3.36
CA MET A 1 10.09 -5.45 4.74
C MET A 1 10.54 -6.73 5.45
N ARG A 2 10.95 -6.64 6.71
CA ARG A 2 11.30 -7.82 7.52
C ARG A 2 10.26 -8.01 8.61
N ILE A 3 9.82 -9.25 8.81
CA ILE A 3 8.88 -9.60 9.89
C ILE A 3 9.44 -10.72 10.76
N LYS A 4 8.92 -10.79 11.97
CA LYS A 4 9.14 -11.90 12.89
C LYS A 4 7.81 -12.60 13.14
N VAL A 5 7.77 -13.91 12.95
CA VAL A 5 6.58 -14.74 13.14
C VAL A 5 6.81 -15.82 14.19
N LEU A 6 5.73 -16.32 14.77
CA LEU A 6 5.73 -17.44 15.71
C LEU A 6 5.21 -18.70 15.01
N SER A 7 6.11 -19.67 14.81
CA SER A 7 5.77 -21.01 14.32
C SER A 7 6.80 -21.98 14.88
N GLY A 8 6.44 -22.78 15.89
CA GLY A 8 7.39 -23.64 16.62
C GLY A 8 8.57 -22.92 17.28
N GLY A 9 8.52 -21.60 17.33
CA GLY A 9 9.54 -20.66 17.80
C GLY A 9 9.51 -19.37 16.99
N ARG A 10 10.26 -18.34 17.43
CA ARG A 10 10.35 -17.06 16.71
C ARG A 10 11.24 -17.20 15.47
N LYS A 11 10.75 -16.82 14.31
CA LYS A 11 11.46 -16.85 13.04
C LYS A 11 11.38 -15.50 12.33
N ASN A 12 12.49 -15.10 11.71
CA ASN A 12 12.55 -13.91 10.86
C ASN A 12 12.34 -14.30 9.39
N ILE A 13 11.53 -13.54 8.69
CA ILE A 13 11.30 -13.66 7.24
C ILE A 13 11.49 -12.28 6.64
N GLU A 14 12.27 -12.19 5.58
CA GLU A 14 12.30 -11.01 4.71
C GLU A 14 11.20 -11.17 3.66
N LEU A 15 10.42 -10.13 3.43
CA LEU A 15 9.28 -10.12 2.52
C LEU A 15 9.53 -9.19 1.35
N SER A 16 8.66 -9.35 0.43
CA SER A 16 8.67 -9.13 -0.99
C SER A 16 9.39 -10.30 -1.68
N LEU A 17 8.84 -11.50 -1.47
CA LEU A 17 9.38 -12.74 -2.03
C LEU A 17 8.53 -13.19 -3.22
N SER A 18 9.13 -13.89 -4.18
CA SER A 18 8.36 -14.69 -5.13
C SER A 18 7.53 -15.74 -4.39
N ASP A 19 6.47 -16.23 -4.99
CA ASP A 19 5.59 -17.21 -4.34
C ASP A 19 6.32 -18.52 -4.04
N ALA A 20 7.25 -18.94 -4.92
CA ALA A 20 8.10 -20.10 -4.69
C ALA A 20 9.03 -19.92 -3.49
N GLU A 21 9.62 -18.73 -3.34
CA GLU A 21 10.49 -18.42 -2.19
C GLU A 21 9.71 -18.32 -0.89
N LEU A 22 8.53 -17.67 -0.92
CA LEU A 22 7.65 -17.59 0.24
C LEU A 22 7.25 -19.00 0.71
N ASN A 23 6.80 -19.86 -0.20
CA ASN A 23 6.45 -21.25 0.08
C ASN A 23 7.63 -22.02 0.66
N PHE A 24 8.82 -21.84 0.11
CA PHE A 24 10.03 -22.45 0.65
C PHE A 24 10.32 -21.99 2.09
N GLN A 25 10.21 -20.68 2.36
CA GLN A 25 10.42 -20.13 3.70
C GLN A 25 9.36 -20.63 4.69
N MET A 26 8.08 -20.63 4.28
CA MET A 26 6.97 -21.14 5.11
C MET A 26 7.17 -22.61 5.51
N ARG A 27 7.51 -23.48 4.55
CA ARG A 27 7.82 -24.90 4.83
C ARG A 27 8.98 -25.06 5.83
N ARG A 28 10.05 -24.28 5.68
CA ARG A 28 11.20 -24.32 6.61
C ARG A 28 10.83 -23.98 8.04
N ILE A 29 9.78 -23.22 8.27
CA ILE A 29 9.32 -22.83 9.60
C ILE A 29 8.07 -23.59 10.05
N GLY A 30 7.60 -24.57 9.26
CA GLY A 30 6.47 -25.44 9.60
C GLY A 30 5.11 -24.79 9.40
N ILE A 31 4.98 -23.84 8.47
CA ILE A 31 3.69 -23.28 8.02
C ILE A 31 3.30 -24.02 6.73
N GLU A 32 2.06 -24.53 6.69
CA GLU A 32 1.50 -25.21 5.52
C GLU A 32 1.04 -24.21 4.46
N GLU A 33 1.36 -24.47 3.19
CA GLU A 33 0.96 -23.61 2.05
C GLU A 33 -0.56 -23.49 1.91
N THR A 34 -1.29 -24.56 2.21
CA THR A 34 -2.75 -24.59 2.14
C THR A 34 -3.43 -23.79 3.25
N VAL A 35 -2.70 -23.51 4.34
CA VAL A 35 -3.16 -22.71 5.47
C VAL A 35 -2.00 -21.79 5.89
N PRO A 36 -1.70 -20.74 5.10
CA PRO A 36 -0.52 -19.89 5.30
C PRO A 36 -0.70 -18.90 6.46
N MET A 37 -1.24 -19.39 7.58
CA MET A 37 -1.57 -18.56 8.74
C MET A 37 -0.47 -18.66 9.80
N CYS A 38 -0.02 -17.52 10.31
CA CYS A 38 0.91 -17.48 11.43
C CYS A 38 0.65 -16.27 12.33
N ARG A 39 1.18 -16.33 13.55
CA ARG A 39 1.14 -15.19 14.47
C ARG A 39 2.27 -14.23 14.15
N LEU A 40 1.93 -13.01 13.77
CA LEU A 40 2.88 -11.91 13.58
C LEU A 40 3.38 -11.45 14.95
N VAL A 41 4.70 -11.43 15.15
CA VAL A 41 5.31 -11.04 16.44
C VAL A 41 5.84 -9.62 16.39
N GLU A 42 6.48 -9.25 15.26
CA GLU A 42 7.16 -7.98 15.11
C GLU A 42 7.32 -7.63 13.63
N VAL A 43 7.18 -6.36 13.30
CA VAL A 43 7.53 -5.79 12.00
C VAL A 43 8.74 -4.89 12.19
N SER A 44 9.78 -5.02 11.35
CA SER A 44 11.08 -4.37 11.56
C SER A 44 11.05 -2.84 11.49
N GLU A 45 10.09 -2.29 10.80
CA GLU A 45 9.92 -0.85 10.62
C GLU A 45 8.59 -0.46 11.24
N LYS A 46 8.64 0.30 12.33
CA LYS A 46 7.42 0.70 13.08
C LYS A 46 6.49 1.58 12.25
N ASP A 47 7.03 2.28 11.26
CA ASP A 47 6.24 3.12 10.34
C ASP A 47 5.56 2.30 9.24
N ASN A 48 5.77 0.98 9.20
CA ASN A 48 5.06 0.08 8.30
C ASN A 48 3.68 -0.28 8.87
N PRO A 49 2.59 -0.02 8.14
CA PRO A 49 1.23 -0.27 8.61
C PRO A 49 0.94 -1.67 9.17
N PRO A 50 1.56 -2.78 8.69
CA PRO A 50 1.35 -4.10 9.27
C PRO A 50 1.77 -4.24 10.73
N HIS A 51 2.56 -3.33 11.30
CA HIS A 51 2.93 -3.37 12.72
C HIS A 51 1.69 -3.44 13.64
N ARG A 52 0.56 -2.85 13.24
CA ARG A 52 -0.69 -2.87 14.01
C ARG A 52 -1.32 -4.27 14.13
N PHE A 53 -0.88 -5.22 13.32
CA PHE A 53 -1.28 -6.62 13.43
C PHE A 53 -0.32 -7.47 14.29
N GLU A 54 0.66 -6.86 14.92
CA GLU A 54 1.53 -7.55 15.87
C GLU A 54 0.72 -8.19 17.00
N GLY A 55 1.02 -9.45 17.29
CA GLY A 55 0.25 -10.27 18.23
C GLY A 55 -0.97 -10.96 17.62
N GLN A 56 -1.37 -10.64 16.40
CA GLN A 56 -2.50 -11.26 15.71
C GLN A 56 -2.04 -12.38 14.77
N THR A 57 -3.00 -13.21 14.36
CA THR A 57 -2.79 -14.21 13.30
C THR A 57 -3.07 -13.57 11.95
N VAL A 58 -2.10 -13.68 11.03
CA VAL A 58 -2.15 -13.09 9.69
C VAL A 58 -1.94 -14.17 8.63
N ASN A 59 -2.43 -13.91 7.43
CA ASN A 59 -2.15 -14.72 6.25
C ASN A 59 -0.81 -14.25 5.65
N MET A 60 0.15 -15.16 5.48
CA MET A 60 1.48 -14.85 4.96
C MET A 60 1.48 -14.40 3.50
N ASP A 61 0.55 -14.92 2.70
CA ASP A 61 0.42 -14.51 1.30
C ASP A 61 -0.05 -13.05 1.23
N GLU A 62 -1.01 -12.64 2.08
CA GLU A 62 -1.46 -11.25 2.17
C GLU A 62 -0.34 -10.31 2.64
N VAL A 63 0.43 -10.71 3.65
CA VAL A 63 1.54 -9.88 4.16
C VAL A 63 2.63 -9.74 3.10
N ASN A 64 2.95 -10.81 2.37
CA ASN A 64 3.93 -10.78 1.28
C ASN A 64 3.44 -9.94 0.09
N PHE A 65 2.17 -10.09 -0.28
CA PHE A 65 1.57 -9.27 -1.33
C PHE A 65 1.60 -7.78 -0.96
N PHE A 66 1.21 -7.44 0.27
CA PHE A 66 1.32 -6.07 0.76
C PHE A 66 2.77 -5.56 0.70
N ALA A 67 3.76 -6.38 1.07
CA ALA A 67 5.17 -6.00 0.98
C ALA A 67 5.59 -5.68 -0.46
N LYS A 68 5.18 -6.50 -1.43
CA LYS A 68 5.40 -6.23 -2.87
C LYS A 68 4.75 -4.91 -3.30
N ARG A 69 3.51 -4.65 -2.85
CA ARG A 69 2.83 -3.38 -3.12
C ARG A 69 3.59 -2.17 -2.55
N MET A 70 4.06 -2.27 -1.30
CA MET A 70 4.84 -1.20 -0.66
C MET A 70 6.12 -0.85 -1.44
N GLU A 71 6.77 -1.82 -2.08
CA GLU A 71 7.95 -1.57 -2.92
C GLU A 71 7.61 -0.80 -4.19
N SER A 72 6.41 -1.01 -4.75
CA SER A 72 5.95 -0.29 -5.95
C SER A 72 5.44 1.13 -5.68
N LEU A 73 5.26 1.52 -4.42
CA LEU A 73 4.82 2.87 -4.05
C LEU A 73 6.02 3.81 -3.89
N THR A 74 5.83 5.06 -4.26
CA THR A 74 6.77 6.15 -3.98
C THR A 74 6.92 6.39 -2.48
N GLU A 75 7.98 7.06 -2.04
CA GLU A 75 8.16 7.42 -0.63
C GLU A 75 6.99 8.27 -0.09
N TYR A 76 6.46 9.18 -0.93
CA TYR A 76 5.31 9.99 -0.57
C TYR A 76 4.06 9.13 -0.35
N GLU A 77 3.73 8.25 -1.29
CA GLU A 77 2.57 7.37 -1.18
C GLU A 77 2.65 6.46 0.05
N ARG A 78 3.83 5.95 0.36
CA ARG A 78 4.05 5.16 1.60
C ARG A 78 3.75 5.96 2.85
N LYS A 79 4.16 7.24 2.91
CA LYS A 79 3.85 8.13 4.03
C LYS A 79 2.35 8.41 4.15
N VAL A 80 1.67 8.69 3.04
CA VAL A 80 0.22 8.90 3.00
C VAL A 80 -0.53 7.65 3.47
N LEU A 81 -0.13 6.48 2.96
CA LEU A 81 -0.71 5.19 3.36
C LEU A 81 -0.53 4.91 4.84
N SER A 82 0.68 5.16 5.38
CA SER A 82 0.97 4.97 6.80
C SER A 82 0.14 5.91 7.67
N ALA A 83 0.03 7.19 7.30
CA ALA A 83 -0.80 8.17 7.98
C ALA A 83 -2.28 7.73 8.02
N TYR A 84 -2.84 7.33 6.89
CA TYR A 84 -4.21 6.82 6.83
C TYR A 84 -4.39 5.58 7.73
N ALA A 85 -3.52 4.59 7.59
CA ALA A 85 -3.63 3.35 8.34
C ALA A 85 -3.53 3.56 9.86
N GLU A 86 -2.74 4.54 10.32
CA GLU A 86 -2.55 4.85 11.73
C GLU A 86 -3.79 5.47 12.36
N ASP A 87 -4.38 6.45 11.69
CA ASP A 87 -5.43 7.30 12.26
C ASP A 87 -6.85 6.82 11.95
N TYR A 88 -7.06 6.17 10.81
CA TYR A 88 -8.40 5.78 10.32
C TYR A 88 -8.77 4.32 10.52
N GLY A 89 -7.90 3.54 11.15
CA GLY A 89 -8.28 2.23 11.65
C GLY A 89 -8.54 1.17 10.57
N VAL A 90 -7.53 0.88 9.75
CA VAL A 90 -7.56 -0.32 8.90
C VAL A 90 -7.71 -1.57 9.76
N ALA A 91 -8.77 -2.35 9.55
CA ALA A 91 -9.13 -3.45 10.44
C ALA A 91 -8.47 -4.78 10.06
N THR A 92 -8.15 -4.99 8.78
CA THR A 92 -7.64 -6.27 8.25
C THR A 92 -6.49 -6.06 7.26
N MET A 93 -5.72 -7.13 6.99
CA MET A 93 -4.71 -7.12 5.92
C MET A 93 -5.34 -6.89 4.54
N LYS A 94 -6.57 -7.39 4.32
CA LYS A 94 -7.35 -7.11 3.12
C LYS A 94 -7.56 -5.61 2.94
N ASP A 95 -7.95 -4.89 4.00
CA ASP A 95 -8.18 -3.44 3.93
C ASP A 95 -6.87 -2.69 3.65
N LEU A 96 -5.76 -3.12 4.26
CA LEU A 96 -4.43 -2.58 3.95
C LEU A 96 -4.04 -2.77 2.48
N ILE A 97 -4.29 -3.94 1.94
CA ILE A 97 -4.04 -4.23 0.52
C ILE A 97 -4.90 -3.30 -0.35
N ASN A 98 -6.20 -3.22 -0.08
CA ASN A 98 -7.12 -2.36 -0.83
C ASN A 98 -6.73 -0.88 -0.74
N LEU A 99 -6.27 -0.43 0.41
CA LEU A 99 -5.77 0.94 0.60
C LEU A 99 -4.61 1.25 -0.36
N THR A 100 -3.71 0.30 -0.64
CA THR A 100 -2.62 0.52 -1.61
C THR A 100 -3.08 0.78 -3.05
N PHE A 101 -4.33 0.50 -3.37
CA PHE A 101 -4.96 0.79 -4.67
C PHE A 101 -5.93 1.98 -4.62
N SER A 102 -6.15 2.55 -3.44
CA SER A 102 -7.19 3.56 -3.18
C SER A 102 -6.59 4.88 -2.69
N MET A 103 -5.42 5.27 -3.22
CA MET A 103 -4.70 6.45 -2.73
C MET A 103 -5.28 7.79 -3.20
N LYS A 104 -6.20 7.74 -4.18
CA LYS A 104 -6.84 8.93 -4.74
C LYS A 104 -7.59 9.71 -3.65
N GLY A 105 -7.35 11.02 -3.61
CA GLY A 105 -7.99 11.89 -2.63
C GLY A 105 -7.43 11.81 -1.22
N LEU A 106 -6.25 11.21 -1.05
CA LEU A 106 -5.49 11.22 0.21
C LEU A 106 -4.22 12.06 0.04
N SER A 107 -4.02 13.04 0.88
CA SER A 107 -2.84 13.91 0.84
C SER A 107 -2.18 14.03 2.20
N LEU A 108 -0.85 14.10 2.22
CA LEU A 108 -0.06 14.45 3.39
C LEU A 108 0.74 15.73 3.08
N LEU A 109 0.34 16.83 3.67
CA LEU A 109 0.97 18.14 3.49
C LEU A 109 2.02 18.34 4.58
N THR A 110 3.27 18.54 4.19
CA THR A 110 4.40 18.76 5.11
C THR A 110 5.01 20.16 4.99
N ASP A 111 4.66 20.89 3.94
CA ASP A 111 5.10 22.26 3.70
C ASP A 111 3.90 23.16 3.35
N PHE A 112 3.78 24.26 4.06
CA PHE A 112 2.72 25.26 3.91
C PHE A 112 3.29 26.65 3.53
N SER A 113 4.56 26.74 3.18
CA SER A 113 5.23 28.00 2.85
C SER A 113 4.69 28.63 1.56
N ASP A 114 4.12 27.82 0.66
CA ASP A 114 3.55 28.26 -0.60
C ASP A 114 2.15 27.66 -0.80
N ALA A 115 1.11 28.48 -0.68
CA ALA A 115 -0.29 28.09 -0.87
C ALA A 115 -0.58 27.52 -2.27
N ARG A 116 0.15 27.98 -3.30
CA ARG A 116 0.02 27.44 -4.65
C ARG A 116 0.52 25.99 -4.72
N GLN A 117 1.66 25.69 -4.07
CA GLN A 117 2.21 24.33 -4.03
C GLN A 117 1.30 23.39 -3.23
N VAL A 118 0.69 23.85 -2.15
CA VAL A 118 -0.36 23.09 -1.44
C VAL A 118 -1.49 22.73 -2.39
N GLY A 119 -1.99 23.69 -3.19
CA GLY A 119 -3.04 23.43 -4.16
C GLY A 119 -2.64 22.48 -5.28
N VAL A 120 -1.39 22.57 -5.77
CA VAL A 120 -0.84 21.65 -6.75
C VAL A 120 -0.81 20.23 -6.18
N ARG A 121 -0.36 20.04 -4.93
CA ARG A 121 -0.30 18.73 -4.29
C ARG A 121 -1.70 18.11 -4.15
N LEU A 122 -2.65 18.85 -3.59
CA LEU A 122 -4.03 18.40 -3.44
C LEU A 122 -4.66 18.04 -4.79
N TYR A 123 -4.41 18.83 -5.83
CA TYR A 123 -4.90 18.56 -7.18
C TYR A 123 -4.32 17.25 -7.74
N MET A 124 -3.00 17.08 -7.63
CA MET A 124 -2.32 15.87 -8.09
C MET A 124 -2.85 14.60 -7.41
N ASP A 125 -3.13 14.68 -6.10
CA ASP A 125 -3.62 13.54 -5.33
C ASP A 125 -5.11 13.24 -5.61
N GLU A 126 -5.91 14.26 -5.99
CA GLU A 126 -7.32 14.08 -6.37
C GLU A 126 -7.47 13.52 -7.79
N PHE A 127 -6.67 13.99 -8.74
CA PHE A 127 -6.82 13.64 -10.16
C PHE A 127 -5.77 12.62 -10.65
N LEU A 128 -4.80 12.23 -9.79
CA LEU A 128 -3.71 11.31 -10.09
C LEU A 128 -2.84 11.77 -11.27
N GLY A 129 -2.74 13.06 -11.45
CA GLY A 129 -1.94 13.69 -12.50
C GLY A 129 -2.43 15.08 -12.84
N MET A 130 -1.71 15.75 -13.74
CA MET A 130 -2.03 17.09 -14.21
C MET A 130 -1.38 17.32 -15.57
N SER A 131 -2.15 17.76 -16.54
CA SER A 131 -1.62 18.20 -17.84
C SER A 131 -0.98 19.59 -17.75
N GLU A 132 -0.16 19.97 -18.71
CA GLU A 132 0.41 21.31 -18.78
C GLU A 132 -0.67 22.40 -18.93
N GLU A 133 -1.76 22.08 -19.67
CA GLU A 133 -2.88 23.00 -19.81
C GLU A 133 -3.60 23.25 -18.48
N GLU A 134 -3.88 22.21 -17.71
CA GLU A 134 -4.47 22.32 -16.37
C GLU A 134 -3.57 23.10 -15.41
N LYS A 135 -2.25 22.91 -15.52
CA LYS A 135 -1.26 23.63 -14.70
C LYS A 135 -1.25 25.14 -14.94
N GLU A 136 -1.52 25.56 -16.19
CA GLU A 136 -1.60 26.98 -16.55
C GLU A 136 -2.97 27.59 -16.22
N GLN A 137 -4.07 26.83 -16.37
CA GLN A 137 -5.42 27.36 -16.24
C GLN A 137 -5.99 27.26 -14.82
N THR A 138 -5.44 26.37 -13.97
CA THR A 138 -5.99 26.12 -12.63
C THR A 138 -5.52 27.18 -11.62
N ASN A 139 -6.47 27.77 -10.92
CA ASN A 139 -6.17 28.58 -9.72
C ASN A 139 -5.96 27.66 -8.50
N PHE A 140 -4.73 27.19 -8.32
CA PHE A 140 -4.38 26.26 -7.26
C PHE A 140 -4.58 26.83 -5.85
N ILE A 141 -4.47 28.14 -5.65
CA ILE A 141 -4.74 28.75 -4.35
C ILE A 141 -6.21 28.60 -4.00
N ALA A 142 -7.10 28.99 -4.93
CA ALA A 142 -8.54 28.84 -4.72
C ALA A 142 -8.95 27.36 -4.60
N PHE A 143 -8.29 26.47 -5.33
CA PHE A 143 -8.49 25.03 -5.22
C PHE A 143 -8.10 24.52 -3.82
N ALA A 144 -6.93 24.92 -3.30
CA ALA A 144 -6.50 24.56 -1.95
C ALA A 144 -7.47 25.04 -0.89
N GLU A 145 -7.88 26.32 -0.94
CA GLU A 145 -8.83 26.90 0.02
C GLU A 145 -10.17 26.15 0.03
N LYS A 146 -10.69 25.81 -1.15
CA LYS A 146 -11.93 25.06 -1.28
C LYS A 146 -11.76 23.64 -0.73
N THR A 147 -10.74 22.90 -1.19
CA THR A 147 -10.51 21.52 -0.79
C THR A 147 -10.30 21.40 0.71
N LEU A 148 -9.44 22.22 1.32
CA LEU A 148 -9.20 22.19 2.77
C LEU A 148 -10.45 22.55 3.59
N LYS A 149 -11.34 23.37 3.07
CA LYS A 149 -12.60 23.74 3.73
C LYS A 149 -13.66 22.63 3.67
N GLU A 150 -13.68 21.89 2.58
CA GLU A 150 -14.69 20.86 2.30
C GLU A 150 -14.24 19.44 2.71
N SER A 151 -12.98 19.25 3.05
CA SER A 151 -12.35 17.99 3.35
C SER A 151 -12.25 17.71 4.85
N ARG A 152 -12.05 16.44 5.18
CA ARG A 152 -11.59 16.09 6.51
C ARG A 152 -10.09 16.37 6.61
N VAL A 153 -9.70 17.15 7.60
CA VAL A 153 -8.32 17.58 7.83
C VAL A 153 -7.90 17.19 9.23
N GLU A 154 -6.74 16.53 9.34
CA GLU A 154 -6.17 16.10 10.61
C GLU A 154 -4.71 16.54 10.73
N VAL A 155 -4.36 17.11 11.89
CA VAL A 155 -3.00 17.59 12.16
C VAL A 155 -2.23 16.46 12.86
N LEU A 156 -1.20 15.95 12.17
CA LEU A 156 -0.31 14.91 12.66
C LEU A 156 1.03 15.52 13.12
N PRO A 157 1.82 14.81 13.94
CA PRO A 157 3.13 15.31 14.38
C PRO A 157 4.11 15.64 13.24
N TYR A 158 3.88 15.07 12.06
CA TYR A 158 4.77 15.17 10.90
C TYR A 158 4.12 15.81 9.65
N GLY A 159 2.93 16.37 9.79
CA GLY A 159 2.23 17.05 8.68
C GLY A 159 0.74 17.21 8.90
N VAL A 160 0.04 17.61 7.86
CA VAL A 160 -1.42 17.70 7.84
C VAL A 160 -1.96 16.69 6.85
N PHE A 161 -2.74 15.76 7.33
CA PHE A 161 -3.43 14.78 6.52
C PHE A 161 -4.76 15.36 6.03
N VAL A 162 -5.05 15.19 4.74
CA VAL A 162 -6.27 15.70 4.09
C VAL A 162 -6.92 14.55 3.34
N GLU A 163 -8.18 14.28 3.67
CA GLU A 163 -9.04 13.32 2.98
C GLU A 163 -10.09 14.08 2.17
N HIS A 164 -9.97 14.06 0.84
CA HIS A 164 -10.82 14.80 -0.07
C HIS A 164 -11.34 13.90 -1.20
N GLY A 165 -12.58 13.45 -1.07
CA GLY A 165 -13.23 12.59 -2.07
C GLY A 165 -12.64 11.16 -2.12
N PHE A 166 -12.04 10.71 -1.01
CA PHE A 166 -11.51 9.36 -0.88
C PHE A 166 -12.62 8.31 -0.88
N GLU A 167 -12.39 7.23 -1.61
CA GLU A 167 -13.23 6.04 -1.63
C GLU A 167 -12.35 4.78 -1.59
N MET A 168 -12.60 3.91 -0.61
CA MET A 168 -11.91 2.63 -0.52
C MET A 168 -12.44 1.67 -1.58
N LEU A 169 -11.61 1.35 -2.56
CA LEU A 169 -11.93 0.37 -3.60
C LEU A 169 -11.71 -1.06 -3.09
N GLU A 170 -12.66 -1.95 -3.33
CA GLU A 170 -12.47 -3.38 -3.05
C GLU A 170 -11.84 -4.08 -4.26
N VAL A 171 -10.53 -3.89 -4.46
CA VAL A 171 -9.75 -4.51 -5.52
C VAL A 171 -9.36 -5.95 -5.14
N TYR A 172 -9.03 -6.17 -3.88
CA TYR A 172 -8.77 -7.48 -3.28
C TYR A 172 -9.96 -7.92 -2.45
N ASN A 173 -10.55 -9.05 -2.78
CA ASN A 173 -11.74 -9.59 -2.12
C ASN A 173 -11.45 -10.59 -0.98
N GLY A 174 -10.17 -10.80 -0.64
CA GLY A 174 -9.72 -11.78 0.36
C GLY A 174 -9.47 -13.18 -0.21
N LYS A 175 -9.50 -13.36 -1.55
CA LYS A 175 -9.29 -14.68 -2.20
C LYS A 175 -8.30 -14.62 -3.35
N THR A 176 -8.46 -13.67 -4.27
CA THR A 176 -7.65 -13.57 -5.49
C THR A 176 -6.92 -12.24 -5.47
N PHE A 177 -5.60 -12.29 -5.47
CA PHE A 177 -4.78 -11.10 -5.53
C PHE A 177 -4.93 -10.41 -6.89
N PRO A 178 -5.09 -9.08 -6.91
CA PRO A 178 -5.10 -8.34 -8.16
C PRO A 178 -3.69 -8.32 -8.78
N ALA A 179 -3.65 -8.28 -10.11
CA ALA A 179 -2.41 -7.99 -10.81
C ALA A 179 -2.00 -6.53 -10.58
N PHE A 180 -0.71 -6.28 -10.43
CA PHE A 180 -0.17 -4.92 -10.40
C PHE A 180 1.24 -4.92 -11.00
N VAL A 181 1.68 -3.76 -11.47
CA VAL A 181 3.05 -3.55 -11.92
C VAL A 181 3.95 -3.37 -10.70
N ALA A 182 4.91 -4.25 -10.52
CA ALA A 182 5.76 -4.27 -9.32
C ALA A 182 6.91 -3.23 -9.37
N SER A 183 7.26 -2.72 -10.56
CA SER A 183 8.29 -1.69 -10.77
C SER A 183 8.08 -0.94 -12.07
N GLU A 184 8.69 0.25 -12.19
CA GLU A 184 8.72 1.02 -13.45
C GLU A 184 9.44 0.26 -14.59
N GLU A 185 10.22 -0.77 -14.25
CA GLU A 185 10.93 -1.62 -15.20
C GLU A 185 10.04 -2.75 -15.76
N THR A 186 8.80 -2.89 -15.32
CA THR A 186 7.88 -3.93 -15.81
C THR A 186 7.12 -3.43 -17.03
N VAL A 187 7.44 -3.97 -18.22
CA VAL A 187 6.75 -3.63 -19.49
C VAL A 187 5.42 -4.34 -19.63
N ALA A 188 5.31 -5.55 -19.12
CA ALA A 188 4.11 -6.35 -19.25
C ALA A 188 3.93 -7.30 -18.06
N VAL A 189 2.67 -7.53 -17.69
CA VAL A 189 2.29 -8.56 -16.73
C VAL A 189 1.53 -9.64 -17.50
N VAL A 190 2.05 -10.86 -17.50
CA VAL A 190 1.42 -12.01 -18.15
C VAL A 190 0.77 -12.88 -17.09
N GLU A 191 -0.54 -13.04 -17.19
CA GLU A 191 -1.29 -14.00 -16.38
C GLU A 191 -1.08 -15.40 -16.94
N VAL A 192 -0.55 -16.30 -16.12
CA VAL A 192 -0.33 -17.71 -16.48
C VAL A 192 -1.24 -18.59 -15.63
N GLN A 193 -2.18 -19.25 -16.27
CA GLN A 193 -3.03 -20.24 -15.62
C GLN A 193 -2.43 -21.62 -15.76
N ASN A 194 -2.19 -22.29 -14.65
CA ASN A 194 -1.78 -23.68 -14.68
C ASN A 194 -2.98 -24.62 -14.91
N LYS A 195 -2.71 -25.87 -15.27
CA LYS A 195 -3.75 -26.87 -15.58
C LYS A 195 -4.65 -27.23 -14.38
N THR A 196 -4.27 -26.83 -13.17
CA THR A 196 -5.00 -27.09 -11.93
C THR A 196 -5.80 -25.86 -11.46
N GLY A 197 -5.84 -24.79 -12.27
CA GLY A 197 -6.62 -23.58 -12.01
C GLY A 197 -5.92 -22.54 -11.13
N GLY A 198 -4.63 -22.76 -10.81
CA GLY A 198 -3.81 -21.72 -10.16
C GLY A 198 -3.42 -20.63 -11.15
N THR A 199 -3.47 -19.39 -10.73
CA THR A 199 -3.07 -18.22 -11.51
C THR A 199 -1.74 -17.70 -10.97
N GLU A 200 -0.76 -17.51 -11.85
CA GLU A 200 0.51 -16.85 -11.56
C GLU A 200 0.68 -15.63 -12.47
N TYR A 201 1.33 -14.58 -11.98
CA TYR A 201 1.63 -13.40 -12.76
C TYR A 201 3.13 -13.32 -13.03
N LEU A 202 3.49 -13.27 -14.30
CA LEU A 202 4.87 -13.09 -14.75
C LEU A 202 5.08 -11.63 -15.14
N TYR A 203 5.99 -10.96 -14.45
CA TYR A 203 6.37 -9.57 -14.71
C TYR A 203 7.55 -9.57 -15.68
N LEU A 204 7.34 -9.00 -16.87
CA LEU A 204 8.37 -8.91 -17.89
C LEU A 204 9.09 -7.55 -17.76
N PRO A 205 10.43 -7.52 -17.56
CA PRO A 205 11.19 -6.30 -17.47
C PRO A 205 11.25 -5.53 -18.80
N THR A 206 11.50 -4.23 -18.72
CA THR A 206 12.07 -3.43 -19.83
C THR A 206 13.51 -3.84 -20.01
N ASP A 207 13.90 -4.17 -21.24
CA ASP A 207 15.30 -4.40 -21.60
C ASP A 207 16.17 -3.15 -21.38
#